data_e02f937552edc1f30b242558f779673f
#
_entry.id   e02f937552edc1f30b242558f779673f
#
_cell.length_a   1.000
_cell.length_b   1.000
_cell.length_c   1.000
_cell.angle_alpha   90.00
_cell.angle_beta   90.00
_cell.angle_gamma   90.00
#
_symmetry.space_group_name_H-M   'P 1'
#
loop_
_entity.id
_entity.type
_entity.pdbx_description
1 polymer ?
#
loop_
_entity_poly.entity_id
_entity_poly.type
_entity_poly.pdbx_seq_one_letter_code
_entity_poly.pdbx_strand_id
1 'polypeptide(L)'
;MEGKDLYNEVSIRCSRLTTKAYSTSFSLGILCLGSALRDPIYSIYGFVRFGDEIVDTFHESDKNYLLKKFREDTYEAIEQRISLNPILQSFQLVVNKYGIERPVIEQFLKSMEMDLEMKVHDQESYKEYILGSAEVVGLMCLRVFCNGDDQLYQKLKPSAMMLGSAFQKINFLRDLNADFNGMGRMYFPGVDLTNFDQHTKKLIEQDISRDFQQGLEGIRQLPRSARFGVYVAYVYYKALLNKIMSTPAHRVVASRIRIRNRHKLRDRKSTRLNSSHV
;
A
#
# COMPACT_ATOMS: atom_id res chain seq x y z
N MET A 1 13.30 30.53 7.92
CA MET A 1 13.14 29.41 6.96
C MET A 1 13.22 30.02 5.56
N GLU A 2 14.14 29.56 4.74
CA GLU A 2 14.22 30.03 3.36
C GLU A 2 12.96 29.63 2.59
N GLY A 3 12.59 30.36 1.53
CA GLY A 3 11.32 30.16 0.82
C GLY A 3 11.13 28.74 0.29
N LYS A 4 12.21 28.07 -0.16
CA LYS A 4 12.19 26.68 -0.63
C LYS A 4 11.90 25.69 0.50
N ASP A 5 12.42 25.92 1.71
CA ASP A 5 12.16 25.04 2.86
C ASP A 5 10.71 25.10 3.29
N LEU A 6 10.12 26.30 3.30
CA LEU A 6 8.70 26.46 3.58
C LEU A 6 7.83 25.73 2.55
N TYR A 7 8.17 25.83 1.26
CA TYR A 7 7.46 25.13 0.20
C TYR A 7 7.54 23.60 0.36
N ASN A 8 8.71 23.08 0.68
CA ASN A 8 8.91 21.65 0.96
C ASN A 8 8.07 21.19 2.16
N GLU A 9 8.06 21.97 3.24
CA GLU A 9 7.26 21.66 4.43
C GLU A 9 5.75 21.64 4.12
N VAL A 10 5.25 22.64 3.40
CA VAL A 10 3.84 22.70 2.97
C VAL A 10 3.50 21.47 2.10
N SER A 11 4.36 21.11 1.17
CA SER A 11 4.18 19.94 0.30
C SER A 11 4.09 18.63 1.08
N ILE A 12 4.95 18.43 2.08
CA ILE A 12 4.90 17.29 3.00
C ILE A 12 3.59 17.29 3.81
N ARG A 13 3.13 18.46 4.27
CA ARG A 13 1.84 18.59 4.98
C ARG A 13 0.65 18.20 4.09
N CYS A 14 0.68 18.50 2.79
CA CYS A 14 -0.33 18.05 1.83
C CYS A 14 -0.39 16.53 1.75
N SER A 15 0.74 15.83 1.62
CA SER A 15 0.80 14.37 1.64
C SER A 15 0.33 13.77 2.96
N ARG A 16 0.66 14.40 4.09
CA ARG A 16 0.18 14.00 5.41
C ARG A 16 -1.34 14.16 5.54
N LEU A 17 -1.89 15.27 5.05
CA LEU A 17 -3.34 15.52 5.04
C LEU A 17 -4.05 14.47 4.19
N THR A 18 -3.57 14.23 2.96
CA THR A 18 -4.07 13.18 2.06
C THR A 18 -4.11 11.82 2.77
N THR A 19 -3.00 11.38 3.35
CA THR A 19 -2.93 10.09 4.05
C THR A 19 -3.96 9.98 5.17
N LYS A 20 -4.10 11.04 5.99
CA LYS A 20 -5.04 11.05 7.13
C LYS A 20 -6.50 11.04 6.68
N ALA A 21 -6.81 11.69 5.57
CA ALA A 21 -8.16 11.74 5.01
C ALA A 21 -8.58 10.36 4.46
N TYR A 22 -7.67 9.66 3.76
CA TYR A 22 -7.99 8.42 3.06
C TYR A 22 -7.76 7.14 3.87
N SER A 23 -6.83 7.14 4.84
CA SER A 23 -6.52 5.92 5.59
C SER A 23 -6.21 6.14 7.07
N THR A 24 -7.16 5.76 7.91
CA THR A 24 -6.97 5.72 9.37
C THR A 24 -5.97 4.63 9.80
N SER A 25 -5.94 3.50 9.12
CA SER A 25 -5.10 2.35 9.48
C SER A 25 -3.63 2.60 9.16
N PHE A 26 -3.34 3.09 7.96
CA PHE A 26 -1.97 3.48 7.58
C PHE A 26 -1.47 4.66 8.41
N SER A 27 -2.32 5.67 8.64
CA SER A 27 -1.98 6.80 9.52
C SER A 27 -1.56 6.33 10.91
N LEU A 28 -2.23 5.33 11.48
CA LEU A 28 -1.86 4.77 12.78
C LEU A 28 -0.50 4.06 12.73
N GLY A 29 -0.23 3.26 11.71
CA GLY A 29 1.06 2.61 11.49
C GLY A 29 2.19 3.63 11.37
N ILE A 30 2.00 4.67 10.54
CA ILE A 30 2.98 5.75 10.35
C ILE A 30 3.27 6.50 11.66
N LEU A 31 2.26 6.78 12.47
CA LEU A 31 2.46 7.40 13.79
C LEU A 31 3.32 6.57 14.75
N CYS A 32 3.38 5.25 14.54
CA CYS A 32 4.20 4.33 15.32
C CYS A 32 5.63 4.16 14.78
N LEU A 33 5.98 4.77 13.64
CA LEU A 33 7.35 4.85 13.13
C LEU A 33 8.16 5.89 13.91
N GLY A 34 9.48 5.77 13.85
CA GLY A 34 10.39 6.83 14.29
C GLY A 34 10.09 8.16 13.58
N SER A 35 10.22 9.28 14.26
CA SER A 35 9.80 10.60 13.76
C SER A 35 10.38 10.96 12.39
N ALA A 36 11.65 10.64 12.16
CA ALA A 36 12.33 10.92 10.89
C ALA A 36 11.79 10.10 9.68
N LEU A 37 11.10 9.00 9.93
CA LEU A 37 10.55 8.14 8.87
C LEU A 37 9.11 8.52 8.48
N ARG A 38 8.39 9.28 9.33
CA ARG A 38 6.96 9.52 9.12
C ARG A 38 6.66 10.34 7.87
N ASP A 39 7.36 11.44 7.69
CA ASP A 39 7.16 12.33 6.55
C ASP A 39 7.51 11.68 5.20
N PRO A 40 8.64 10.96 5.08
CA PRO A 40 8.90 10.16 3.88
C PRO A 40 7.79 9.15 3.56
N ILE A 41 7.25 8.44 4.55
CA ILE A 41 6.18 7.47 4.31
C ILE A 41 4.84 8.16 3.97
N TYR A 42 4.54 9.31 4.56
CA TYR A 42 3.39 10.14 4.13
C TYR A 42 3.53 10.60 2.68
N SER A 43 4.75 10.96 2.25
CA SER A 43 5.01 11.39 0.87
C SER A 43 4.83 10.26 -0.15
N ILE A 44 5.31 9.05 0.16
CA ILE A 44 5.06 7.85 -0.66
C ILE A 44 3.57 7.56 -0.74
N TYR A 45 2.85 7.58 0.40
CA TYR A 45 1.41 7.33 0.41
C TYR A 45 0.63 8.38 -0.40
N GLY A 46 1.02 9.66 -0.30
CA GLY A 46 0.40 10.73 -1.08
C GLY A 46 0.49 10.47 -2.58
N PHE A 47 1.68 10.10 -3.06
CA PHE A 47 1.92 9.75 -4.47
C PHE A 47 1.06 8.56 -4.91
N VAL A 48 1.11 7.45 -4.16
CA VAL A 48 0.32 6.25 -4.46
C VAL A 48 -1.17 6.58 -4.47
N ARG A 49 -1.67 7.31 -3.46
CA ARG A 49 -3.09 7.64 -3.37
C ARG A 49 -3.58 8.52 -4.53
N PHE A 50 -2.75 9.43 -5.04
CA PHE A 50 -3.12 10.25 -6.19
C PHE A 50 -3.18 9.42 -7.48
N GLY A 51 -2.29 8.44 -7.66
CA GLY A 51 -2.43 7.46 -8.74
C GLY A 51 -3.75 6.70 -8.67
N ASP A 52 -4.09 6.17 -7.48
CA ASP A 52 -5.36 5.48 -7.24
C ASP A 52 -6.59 6.39 -7.54
N GLU A 53 -6.57 7.68 -7.10
CA GLU A 53 -7.70 8.59 -7.36
C GLU A 53 -7.96 8.81 -8.85
N ILE A 54 -6.91 8.89 -9.67
CA ILE A 54 -7.07 9.04 -11.12
C ILE A 54 -7.88 7.86 -11.68
N VAL A 55 -7.54 6.65 -11.29
CA VAL A 55 -8.14 5.44 -11.88
C VAL A 55 -9.47 5.05 -11.24
N ASP A 56 -9.68 5.38 -9.97
CA ASP A 56 -10.88 4.96 -9.23
C ASP A 56 -11.98 6.02 -9.20
N THR A 57 -11.65 7.32 -9.20
CA THR A 57 -12.60 8.36 -8.81
C THR A 57 -13.02 9.29 -9.96
N PHE A 58 -12.12 9.68 -10.84
CA PHE A 58 -12.38 10.76 -11.82
C PHE A 58 -13.14 10.28 -13.06
N HIS A 59 -14.36 9.77 -12.87
CA HIS A 59 -15.18 9.19 -13.95
C HIS A 59 -15.61 10.19 -15.02
N GLU A 60 -15.69 11.49 -14.68
CA GLU A 60 -16.07 12.57 -15.60
C GLU A 60 -14.89 13.13 -16.39
N SER A 61 -13.67 12.61 -16.17
CA SER A 61 -12.43 13.10 -16.77
C SER A 61 -11.78 12.05 -17.67
N ASP A 62 -10.93 12.50 -18.60
CA ASP A 62 -10.07 11.60 -19.36
C ASP A 62 -8.95 11.04 -18.46
N LYS A 63 -9.19 9.86 -17.91
CA LYS A 63 -8.28 9.19 -16.98
C LYS A 63 -6.96 8.81 -17.66
N ASN A 64 -6.97 8.45 -18.93
CA ASN A 64 -5.75 8.12 -19.69
C ASN A 64 -4.85 9.34 -19.82
N TYR A 65 -5.43 10.49 -20.17
CA TYR A 65 -4.69 11.74 -20.22
C TYR A 65 -4.16 12.13 -18.83
N LEU A 66 -4.98 12.04 -17.78
CA LEU A 66 -4.56 12.38 -16.42
C LEU A 66 -3.44 11.47 -15.91
N LEU A 67 -3.50 10.16 -16.16
CA LEU A 67 -2.48 9.22 -15.73
C LEU A 67 -1.17 9.42 -16.50
N LYS A 68 -1.25 9.64 -17.82
CA LYS A 68 -0.07 9.97 -18.64
C LYS A 68 0.60 11.24 -18.12
N LYS A 69 -0.19 12.30 -17.89
CA LYS A 69 0.33 13.55 -17.35
C LYS A 69 0.93 13.36 -15.95
N PHE A 70 0.29 12.62 -15.07
CA PHE A 70 0.81 12.31 -13.74
C PHE A 70 2.16 11.59 -13.81
N ARG A 71 2.34 10.67 -14.76
CA ARG A 71 3.61 9.98 -15.03
C ARG A 71 4.69 10.97 -15.49
N GLU A 72 4.39 11.79 -16.50
CA GLU A 72 5.32 12.79 -17.03
C GLU A 72 5.76 13.77 -15.93
N ASP A 73 4.78 14.36 -15.21
CA ASP A 73 5.03 15.30 -14.11
C ASP A 73 5.84 14.65 -12.96
N THR A 74 5.65 13.34 -12.71
CA THR A 74 6.42 12.59 -11.70
C THR A 74 7.90 12.52 -12.07
N TYR A 75 8.22 12.15 -13.30
CA TYR A 75 9.62 12.05 -13.73
C TYR A 75 10.26 13.42 -13.88
N GLU A 76 9.54 14.41 -14.39
CA GLU A 76 10.02 15.78 -14.41
C GLU A 76 10.35 16.28 -12.99
N ALA A 77 9.44 16.05 -12.02
CA ALA A 77 9.68 16.42 -10.63
C ALA A 77 10.95 15.78 -10.04
N ILE A 78 11.20 14.51 -10.35
CA ILE A 78 12.40 13.78 -9.88
C ILE A 78 13.68 14.33 -10.52
N GLU A 79 13.67 14.56 -11.83
CA GLU A 79 14.83 15.03 -12.60
C GLU A 79 15.17 16.49 -12.28
N GLN A 80 14.17 17.36 -12.26
CA GLN A 80 14.33 18.80 -11.96
C GLN A 80 14.47 19.09 -10.45
N ARG A 81 14.18 18.12 -9.60
CA ARG A 81 14.15 18.24 -8.12
C ARG A 81 13.22 19.36 -7.63
N ILE A 82 12.16 19.61 -8.39
CA ILE A 82 11.08 20.54 -8.07
C ILE A 82 9.81 20.17 -8.81
N SER A 83 8.66 20.45 -8.19
CA SER A 83 7.34 20.36 -8.81
C SER A 83 6.41 21.40 -8.21
N LEU A 84 5.51 21.98 -9.01
CA LEU A 84 4.43 22.83 -8.49
C LEU A 84 3.26 22.02 -7.90
N ASN A 85 3.20 20.72 -8.19
CA ASN A 85 2.29 19.81 -7.52
C ASN A 85 2.88 19.42 -6.14
N PRO A 86 2.25 19.78 -5.01
CA PRO A 86 2.82 19.55 -3.69
C PRO A 86 2.99 18.06 -3.35
N ILE A 87 2.16 17.18 -3.90
CA ILE A 87 2.30 15.73 -3.71
C ILE A 87 3.54 15.22 -4.43
N LEU A 88 3.75 15.63 -5.69
CA LEU A 88 4.94 15.26 -6.46
C LEU A 88 6.21 15.93 -5.89
N GLN A 89 6.10 17.16 -5.38
CA GLN A 89 7.19 17.83 -4.67
C GLN A 89 7.64 17.02 -3.45
N SER A 90 6.71 16.60 -2.60
CA SER A 90 7.07 15.80 -1.42
C SER A 90 7.61 14.42 -1.78
N PHE A 91 7.05 13.79 -2.83
CA PHE A 91 7.49 12.48 -3.31
C PHE A 91 8.90 12.51 -3.91
N GLN A 92 9.20 13.48 -4.81
CA GLN A 92 10.53 13.60 -5.40
C GLN A 92 11.63 13.86 -4.35
N LEU A 93 11.33 14.58 -3.25
CA LEU A 93 12.27 14.74 -2.14
C LEU A 93 12.66 13.39 -1.54
N VAL A 94 11.70 12.48 -1.40
CA VAL A 94 11.93 11.14 -0.86
C VAL A 94 12.67 10.27 -1.86
N VAL A 95 12.25 10.28 -3.13
CA VAL A 95 12.93 9.52 -4.20
C VAL A 95 14.40 9.87 -4.28
N ASN A 96 14.72 11.18 -4.36
CA ASN A 96 16.08 11.66 -4.48
C ASN A 96 16.92 11.45 -3.21
N LYS A 97 16.30 11.51 -2.03
CA LYS A 97 17.00 11.34 -0.76
C LYS A 97 17.33 9.88 -0.46
N TYR A 98 16.43 8.96 -0.75
CA TYR A 98 16.56 7.56 -0.37
C TYR A 98 16.94 6.64 -1.54
N GLY A 99 17.10 7.18 -2.74
CA GLY A 99 17.47 6.42 -3.93
C GLY A 99 16.41 5.41 -4.35
N ILE A 100 15.12 5.82 -4.36
CA ILE A 100 14.05 4.95 -4.87
C ILE A 100 14.23 4.79 -6.37
N GLU A 101 14.36 3.55 -6.84
CA GLU A 101 14.72 3.24 -8.22
C GLU A 101 13.56 3.51 -9.18
N ARG A 102 13.89 4.08 -10.35
CA ARG A 102 12.91 4.36 -11.42
C ARG A 102 12.05 3.14 -11.80
N PRO A 103 12.60 1.92 -11.94
CA PRO A 103 11.79 0.74 -12.27
C PRO A 103 10.70 0.42 -11.21
N VAL A 104 10.94 0.73 -9.94
CA VAL A 104 9.95 0.55 -8.86
C VAL A 104 8.76 1.51 -9.03
N ILE A 105 9.05 2.76 -9.38
CA ILE A 105 8.03 3.80 -9.65
C ILE A 105 7.25 3.45 -10.92
N GLU A 106 7.97 3.04 -11.97
CA GLU A 106 7.38 2.67 -13.26
C GLU A 106 6.41 1.49 -13.13
N GLN A 107 6.78 0.47 -12.35
CA GLN A 107 5.93 -0.69 -12.13
C GLN A 107 4.62 -0.32 -11.39
N PHE A 108 4.68 0.65 -10.46
CA PHE A 108 3.47 1.20 -9.84
C PHE A 108 2.58 1.91 -10.87
N LEU A 109 3.16 2.81 -11.67
CA LEU A 109 2.40 3.55 -12.69
C LEU A 109 1.79 2.61 -13.74
N LYS A 110 2.50 1.54 -14.12
CA LYS A 110 2.00 0.49 -15.01
C LYS A 110 0.79 -0.24 -14.40
N SER A 111 0.80 -0.53 -13.10
CA SER A 111 -0.37 -1.15 -12.46
C SER A 111 -1.60 -0.22 -12.46
N MET A 112 -1.42 1.10 -12.42
CA MET A 112 -2.51 2.06 -12.58
C MET A 112 -3.07 2.07 -14.03
N GLU A 113 -2.21 1.87 -15.05
CA GLU A 113 -2.68 1.68 -16.43
C GLU A 113 -3.51 0.40 -16.57
N MET A 114 -3.07 -0.70 -15.94
CA MET A 114 -3.84 -1.95 -15.92
C MET A 114 -5.25 -1.76 -15.35
N ASP A 115 -5.42 -0.91 -14.33
CA ASP A 115 -6.75 -0.60 -13.76
C ASP A 115 -7.67 0.16 -14.74
N LEU A 116 -7.13 0.86 -15.73
CA LEU A 116 -7.91 1.52 -16.79
C LEU A 116 -8.30 0.55 -17.93
N GLU A 117 -7.44 -0.43 -18.22
CA GLU A 117 -7.56 -1.32 -19.37
C GLU A 117 -8.21 -2.66 -19.04
N MET A 118 -7.93 -3.22 -17.85
CA MET A 118 -8.29 -4.57 -17.46
C MET A 118 -9.37 -4.60 -16.40
N LYS A 119 -10.41 -5.42 -16.64
CA LYS A 119 -11.45 -5.68 -15.64
C LYS A 119 -11.34 -7.06 -15.01
N VAL A 120 -10.69 -8.00 -15.69
CA VAL A 120 -10.50 -9.38 -15.25
C VAL A 120 -9.04 -9.77 -15.45
N HIS A 121 -8.45 -10.37 -14.44
CA HIS A 121 -7.06 -10.80 -14.47
C HIS A 121 -6.94 -12.32 -14.67
N ASP A 122 -6.00 -12.72 -15.53
CA ASP A 122 -5.46 -14.08 -15.55
C ASP A 122 -4.32 -14.22 -14.52
N GLN A 123 -3.65 -15.37 -14.48
CA GLN A 123 -2.58 -15.63 -13.51
C GLN A 123 -1.36 -14.72 -13.68
N GLU A 124 -1.04 -14.31 -14.90
CA GLU A 124 0.12 -13.48 -15.21
C GLU A 124 -0.17 -12.02 -14.88
N SER A 125 -1.24 -11.47 -15.41
CA SER A 125 -1.67 -10.09 -15.14
C SER A 125 -1.99 -9.85 -13.65
N TYR A 126 -2.52 -10.86 -12.94
CA TYR A 126 -2.72 -10.79 -11.48
C TYR A 126 -1.41 -10.61 -10.72
N LYS A 127 -0.39 -11.40 -11.06
CA LYS A 127 0.94 -11.26 -10.42
C LYS A 127 1.55 -9.91 -10.74
N GLU A 128 1.47 -9.48 -11.99
CA GLU A 128 1.98 -8.18 -12.42
C GLU A 128 1.27 -7.03 -11.71
N TYR A 129 -0.05 -7.12 -11.58
CA TYR A 129 -0.85 -6.12 -10.87
C TYR A 129 -0.48 -6.05 -9.38
N ILE A 130 -0.35 -7.18 -8.68
CA ILE A 130 0.07 -7.19 -7.27
C ILE A 130 1.49 -6.64 -7.12
N LEU A 131 2.41 -7.01 -8.02
CA LEU A 131 3.76 -6.45 -8.05
C LEU A 131 3.72 -4.93 -8.11
N GLY A 132 2.95 -4.36 -9.04
CA GLY A 132 2.87 -2.91 -9.26
C GLY A 132 2.09 -2.18 -8.17
N SER A 133 0.91 -2.65 -7.82
CA SER A 133 0.01 -1.92 -6.91
C SER A 133 0.39 -2.04 -5.43
N ALA A 134 1.21 -3.04 -5.04
CA ALA A 134 1.49 -3.31 -3.62
C ALA A 134 2.94 -3.66 -3.30
N GLU A 135 3.56 -4.60 -4.02
CA GLU A 135 4.90 -5.06 -3.67
C GLU A 135 5.94 -3.95 -3.84
N VAL A 136 5.90 -3.21 -4.96
CA VAL A 136 6.80 -2.08 -5.18
C VAL A 136 6.54 -0.91 -4.24
N VAL A 137 5.32 -0.72 -3.76
CA VAL A 137 5.02 0.26 -2.70
C VAL A 137 5.72 -0.14 -1.40
N GLY A 138 5.70 -1.43 -1.07
CA GLY A 138 6.50 -2.01 0.02
C GLY A 138 8.00 -1.74 -0.15
N LEU A 139 8.52 -1.86 -1.39
CA LEU A 139 9.92 -1.58 -1.70
C LEU A 139 10.29 -0.10 -1.57
N MET A 140 9.42 0.82 -1.99
CA MET A 140 9.63 2.25 -1.77
C MET A 140 9.74 2.57 -0.27
N CYS A 141 8.84 2.00 0.55
CA CYS A 141 8.90 2.15 2.00
C CYS A 141 10.17 1.51 2.58
N LEU A 142 10.58 0.35 2.08
CA LEU A 142 11.78 -0.34 2.54
C LEU A 142 13.05 0.48 2.28
N ARG A 143 13.16 1.20 1.14
CA ARG A 143 14.28 2.13 0.89
C ARG A 143 14.39 3.17 2.00
N VAL A 144 13.28 3.73 2.41
CA VAL A 144 13.22 4.69 3.53
C VAL A 144 13.65 4.04 4.85
N PHE A 145 13.19 2.82 5.13
CA PHE A 145 13.51 2.11 6.37
C PHE A 145 14.98 1.71 6.46
N CYS A 146 15.59 1.33 5.34
CA CYS A 146 17.00 0.95 5.26
C CYS A 146 17.95 2.16 5.23
N ASN A 147 17.47 3.36 4.88
CA ASN A 147 18.22 4.62 4.95
C ASN A 147 19.64 4.55 4.34
N GLY A 148 19.76 3.99 3.13
CA GLY A 148 21.03 3.86 2.40
C GLY A 148 21.80 2.55 2.65
N ASP A 149 21.31 1.66 3.51
CA ASP A 149 21.88 0.31 3.67
C ASP A 149 21.35 -0.62 2.56
N ASP A 150 22.10 -0.71 1.46
CA ASP A 150 21.75 -1.53 0.31
C ASP A 150 21.79 -3.03 0.62
N GLN A 151 22.68 -3.49 1.51
CA GLN A 151 22.74 -4.90 1.88
C GLN A 151 21.49 -5.32 2.64
N LEU A 152 21.08 -4.52 3.60
CA LEU A 152 19.84 -4.73 4.34
C LEU A 152 18.61 -4.66 3.41
N TYR A 153 18.59 -3.68 2.48
CA TYR A 153 17.52 -3.55 1.50
C TYR A 153 17.37 -4.82 0.65
N GLN A 154 18.46 -5.30 0.04
CA GLN A 154 18.42 -6.52 -0.78
C GLN A 154 18.00 -7.74 0.02
N LYS A 155 18.49 -7.86 1.26
CA LYS A 155 18.13 -8.95 2.17
C LYS A 155 16.63 -8.97 2.50
N LEU A 156 16.03 -7.80 2.75
CA LEU A 156 14.64 -7.68 3.17
C LEU A 156 13.63 -7.55 2.02
N LYS A 157 14.10 -7.29 0.81
CA LYS A 157 13.28 -7.09 -0.39
C LYS A 157 12.23 -8.19 -0.58
N PRO A 158 12.55 -9.52 -0.54
CA PRO A 158 11.54 -10.56 -0.71
C PRO A 158 10.43 -10.49 0.35
N SER A 159 10.79 -10.29 1.62
CA SER A 159 9.80 -10.22 2.70
C SER A 159 8.92 -8.97 2.63
N ALA A 160 9.47 -7.84 2.17
CA ALA A 160 8.69 -6.61 1.97
C ALA A 160 7.67 -6.76 0.83
N MET A 161 8.06 -7.43 -0.26
CA MET A 161 7.16 -7.76 -1.37
C MET A 161 6.03 -8.66 -0.89
N MET A 162 6.32 -9.74 -0.16
CA MET A 162 5.28 -10.63 0.37
C MET A 162 4.32 -9.92 1.33
N LEU A 163 4.83 -9.00 2.16
CA LEU A 163 3.96 -8.20 3.04
C LEU A 163 3.02 -7.28 2.24
N GLY A 164 3.52 -6.64 1.20
CA GLY A 164 2.73 -5.83 0.26
C GLY A 164 1.65 -6.67 -0.42
N SER A 165 2.05 -7.82 -0.99
CA SER A 165 1.16 -8.81 -1.61
C SER A 165 0.03 -9.23 -0.65
N ALA A 166 0.38 -9.61 0.59
CA ALA A 166 -0.61 -9.99 1.61
C ALA A 166 -1.63 -8.90 1.89
N PHE A 167 -1.18 -7.65 2.03
CA PHE A 167 -2.07 -6.51 2.27
C PHE A 167 -3.03 -6.29 1.10
N GLN A 168 -2.54 -6.37 -0.12
CA GLN A 168 -3.35 -6.16 -1.32
C GLN A 168 -4.37 -7.29 -1.52
N LYS A 169 -3.96 -8.55 -1.38
CA LYS A 169 -4.87 -9.70 -1.45
C LYS A 169 -5.99 -9.60 -0.41
N ILE A 170 -5.70 -9.09 0.79
CA ILE A 170 -6.72 -8.83 1.80
C ILE A 170 -7.65 -7.68 1.39
N ASN A 171 -7.11 -6.61 0.78
CA ASN A 171 -7.95 -5.54 0.25
C ASN A 171 -8.93 -6.09 -0.79
N PHE A 172 -8.48 -6.93 -1.72
CA PHE A 172 -9.35 -7.58 -2.70
C PHE A 172 -10.46 -8.43 -2.05
N LEU A 173 -10.12 -9.26 -1.06
CA LEU A 173 -11.15 -10.04 -0.34
C LEU A 173 -12.11 -9.16 0.45
N ARG A 174 -11.63 -8.07 1.04
CA ARG A 174 -12.45 -7.12 1.81
C ARG A 174 -13.45 -6.40 0.92
N ASP A 175 -13.02 -6.01 -0.27
CA ASP A 175 -13.72 -5.10 -1.17
C ASP A 175 -14.40 -5.83 -2.35
N LEU A 176 -14.36 -7.18 -2.40
CA LEU A 176 -14.89 -8.04 -3.47
C LEU A 176 -16.25 -7.58 -4.03
N ASN A 177 -17.19 -7.24 -3.15
CA ASN A 177 -18.51 -6.78 -3.55
C ASN A 177 -18.47 -5.42 -4.27
N ALA A 178 -17.70 -4.49 -3.72
CA ALA A 178 -17.60 -3.13 -4.25
C ALA A 178 -16.86 -3.12 -5.60
N ASP A 179 -15.79 -3.91 -5.72
CA ASP A 179 -14.98 -4.01 -6.93
C ASP A 179 -15.77 -4.65 -8.08
N PHE A 180 -16.51 -5.73 -7.79
CA PHE A 180 -17.31 -6.42 -8.81
C PHE A 180 -18.55 -5.64 -9.22
N ASN A 181 -19.40 -5.25 -8.26
CA ASN A 181 -20.68 -4.60 -8.56
C ASN A 181 -20.52 -3.11 -8.89
N GLY A 182 -19.50 -2.44 -8.34
CA GLY A 182 -19.27 -1.01 -8.58
C GLY A 182 -18.41 -0.72 -9.82
N MET A 183 -17.31 -1.46 -9.99
CA MET A 183 -16.32 -1.21 -11.04
C MET A 183 -16.25 -2.32 -12.10
N GLY A 184 -16.92 -3.45 -11.88
CA GLY A 184 -16.86 -4.63 -12.75
C GLY A 184 -15.50 -5.32 -12.73
N ARG A 185 -14.67 -5.08 -11.70
CA ARG A 185 -13.31 -5.62 -11.59
C ARG A 185 -13.29 -6.95 -10.83
N MET A 186 -12.53 -7.91 -11.37
CA MET A 186 -12.25 -9.19 -10.74
C MET A 186 -10.76 -9.45 -10.72
N TYR A 187 -10.17 -9.39 -9.53
CA TYR A 187 -8.73 -9.55 -9.37
C TYR A 187 -8.31 -11.03 -9.27
N PHE A 188 -9.04 -11.89 -8.54
CA PHE A 188 -8.63 -13.28 -8.36
C PHE A 188 -8.83 -14.11 -9.62
N PRO A 189 -7.76 -14.68 -10.23
CA PRO A 189 -7.86 -15.44 -11.46
C PRO A 189 -8.71 -16.71 -11.30
N GLY A 190 -9.59 -16.95 -12.27
CA GLY A 190 -10.43 -18.15 -12.30
C GLY A 190 -11.50 -18.21 -11.21
N VAL A 191 -11.70 -17.14 -10.45
CA VAL A 191 -12.75 -17.05 -9.44
C VAL A 191 -14.03 -16.53 -10.07
N ASP A 192 -15.09 -17.34 -10.01
CA ASP A 192 -16.45 -16.93 -10.34
C ASP A 192 -17.18 -16.50 -9.06
N LEU A 193 -17.55 -15.23 -8.97
CA LEU A 193 -18.27 -14.71 -7.78
C LEU A 193 -19.69 -15.25 -7.64
N THR A 194 -20.31 -15.73 -8.74
CA THR A 194 -21.63 -16.36 -8.68
C THR A 194 -21.57 -17.73 -7.97
N ASN A 195 -20.38 -18.36 -8.00
CA ASN A 195 -20.06 -19.64 -7.39
C ASN A 195 -18.94 -19.56 -6.34
N PHE A 196 -18.75 -18.40 -5.71
CA PHE A 196 -17.71 -18.21 -4.69
C PHE A 196 -18.02 -19.01 -3.44
N ASP A 197 -17.43 -20.18 -3.35
CA ASP A 197 -17.66 -21.13 -2.27
C ASP A 197 -16.61 -21.03 -1.14
N GLN A 198 -16.82 -21.82 -0.09
CA GLN A 198 -15.92 -21.85 1.07
C GLN A 198 -14.57 -22.50 0.73
N HIS A 199 -14.50 -23.37 -0.26
CA HIS A 199 -13.26 -24.01 -0.71
C HIS A 199 -12.36 -23.00 -1.41
N THR A 200 -12.88 -22.27 -2.39
CA THR A 200 -12.18 -21.21 -3.12
C THR A 200 -11.65 -20.13 -2.18
N LYS A 201 -12.53 -19.67 -1.25
CA LYS A 201 -12.15 -18.71 -0.22
C LYS A 201 -10.97 -19.21 0.62
N LYS A 202 -11.00 -20.47 1.06
CA LYS A 202 -9.95 -21.08 1.88
C LYS A 202 -8.60 -21.15 1.15
N LEU A 203 -8.58 -21.43 -0.15
CA LEU A 203 -7.35 -21.44 -0.95
C LEU A 203 -6.70 -20.05 -0.99
N ILE A 204 -7.49 -19.00 -1.19
CA ILE A 204 -7.01 -17.61 -1.17
C ILE A 204 -6.47 -17.25 0.22
N GLU A 205 -7.17 -17.61 1.29
CA GLU A 205 -6.75 -17.36 2.67
C GLU A 205 -5.44 -18.06 3.03
N GLN A 206 -5.21 -19.26 2.52
CA GLN A 206 -3.96 -20.00 2.70
C GLN A 206 -2.80 -19.31 1.99
N ASP A 207 -3.02 -18.81 0.77
CA ASP A 207 -2.03 -18.07 0.01
C ASP A 207 -1.63 -16.78 0.75
N ILE A 208 -2.61 -15.99 1.18
CA ILE A 208 -2.39 -14.78 1.99
C ILE A 208 -1.63 -15.11 3.29
N SER A 209 -1.95 -16.23 3.93
CA SER A 209 -1.32 -16.62 5.19
C SER A 209 0.17 -16.96 5.02
N ARG A 210 0.56 -17.54 3.87
CA ARG A 210 1.98 -17.76 3.51
C ARG A 210 2.73 -16.45 3.33
N ASP A 211 2.14 -15.51 2.58
CA ASP A 211 2.73 -14.19 2.38
C ASP A 211 2.92 -13.45 3.71
N PHE A 212 1.93 -13.52 4.61
CA PHE A 212 2.03 -12.95 5.95
C PHE A 212 3.16 -13.54 6.78
N GLN A 213 3.38 -14.84 6.70
CA GLN A 213 4.46 -15.50 7.44
C GLN A 213 5.82 -15.00 6.97
N GLN A 214 6.04 -14.93 5.66
CA GLN A 214 7.29 -14.42 5.09
C GLN A 214 7.48 -12.93 5.39
N GLY A 215 6.40 -12.15 5.34
CA GLY A 215 6.43 -10.73 5.71
C GLY A 215 6.85 -10.51 7.17
N LEU A 216 6.37 -11.35 8.09
CA LEU A 216 6.72 -11.26 9.53
C LEU A 216 8.21 -11.49 9.78
N GLU A 217 8.83 -12.40 9.04
CA GLU A 217 10.27 -12.66 9.14
C GLU A 217 11.08 -11.41 8.78
N GLY A 218 10.67 -10.68 7.75
CA GLY A 218 11.29 -9.40 7.39
C GLY A 218 11.06 -8.31 8.44
N ILE A 219 9.84 -8.21 8.99
CA ILE A 219 9.52 -7.21 10.02
C ILE A 219 10.46 -7.34 11.22
N ARG A 220 10.79 -8.57 11.66
CA ARG A 220 11.68 -8.83 12.78
C ARG A 220 13.10 -8.29 12.56
N GLN A 221 13.52 -8.18 11.30
CA GLN A 221 14.86 -7.74 10.90
C GLN A 221 14.93 -6.24 10.54
N LEU A 222 13.78 -5.54 10.49
CA LEU A 222 13.75 -4.11 10.24
C LEU A 222 14.49 -3.33 11.35
N PRO A 223 15.08 -2.16 11.02
CA PRO A 223 15.58 -1.22 12.01
C PRO A 223 14.52 -0.88 13.07
N ARG A 224 14.95 -0.67 14.32
CA ARG A 224 14.03 -0.37 15.45
C ARG A 224 13.10 0.81 15.16
N SER A 225 13.58 1.81 14.43
CA SER A 225 12.80 2.99 14.04
C SER A 225 11.60 2.67 13.13
N ALA A 226 11.66 1.61 12.33
CA ALA A 226 10.61 1.17 11.41
C ALA A 226 9.79 0.02 11.96
N ARG A 227 10.43 -0.92 12.65
CA ARG A 227 9.88 -2.22 13.05
C ARG A 227 8.51 -2.12 13.72
N PHE A 228 8.38 -1.24 14.73
CA PHE A 228 7.15 -1.15 15.50
C PHE A 228 5.98 -0.62 14.64
N GLY A 229 6.20 0.40 13.80
CA GLY A 229 5.17 0.95 12.93
C GLY A 229 4.67 -0.06 11.89
N VAL A 230 5.60 -0.81 11.27
CA VAL A 230 5.26 -1.86 10.30
C VAL A 230 4.54 -3.03 10.99
N TYR A 231 4.99 -3.40 12.21
CA TYR A 231 4.32 -4.45 13.00
C TYR A 231 2.89 -4.07 13.38
N VAL A 232 2.62 -2.79 13.70
CA VAL A 232 1.24 -2.31 13.96
C VAL A 232 0.36 -2.47 12.72
N ALA A 233 0.86 -2.14 11.53
CA ALA A 233 0.13 -2.37 10.29
C ALA A 233 -0.10 -3.88 10.05
N TYR A 234 0.91 -4.72 10.25
CA TYR A 234 0.81 -6.17 10.16
C TYR A 234 -0.30 -6.72 11.07
N VAL A 235 -0.30 -6.35 12.36
CA VAL A 235 -1.32 -6.80 13.33
C VAL A 235 -2.73 -6.39 12.89
N TYR A 236 -2.89 -5.15 12.40
CA TYR A 236 -4.18 -4.68 11.88
C TYR A 236 -4.67 -5.54 10.71
N TYR A 237 -3.82 -5.80 9.71
CA TYR A 237 -4.20 -6.62 8.55
C TYR A 237 -4.39 -8.09 8.93
N LYS A 238 -3.63 -8.62 9.90
CA LYS A 238 -3.84 -9.97 10.42
C LYS A 238 -5.20 -10.10 11.13
N ALA A 239 -5.60 -9.09 11.90
CA ALA A 239 -6.92 -9.06 12.51
C ALA A 239 -8.04 -8.98 11.44
N LEU A 240 -7.81 -8.23 10.35
CA LEU A 240 -8.75 -8.17 9.22
C LEU A 240 -8.86 -9.53 8.51
N LEU A 241 -7.74 -10.18 8.23
CA LEU A 241 -7.70 -11.54 7.68
C LEU A 241 -8.46 -12.53 8.58
N ASN A 242 -8.19 -12.54 9.88
CA ASN A 242 -8.87 -13.42 10.82
C ASN A 242 -10.39 -13.20 10.80
N LYS A 243 -10.82 -11.95 10.67
CA LYS A 243 -12.23 -11.63 10.54
C LYS A 243 -12.83 -12.13 9.22
N ILE A 244 -12.11 -12.00 8.10
CA ILE A 244 -12.51 -12.56 6.81
C ILE A 244 -12.61 -14.09 6.93
N MET A 245 -11.61 -14.75 7.53
CA MET A 245 -11.60 -16.20 7.72
C MET A 245 -12.80 -16.71 8.52
N SER A 246 -13.22 -15.98 9.56
CA SER A 246 -14.40 -16.31 10.37
C SER A 246 -15.75 -15.94 9.72
N THR A 247 -15.73 -15.27 8.56
CA THR A 247 -16.95 -14.87 7.84
C THR A 247 -17.25 -15.88 6.74
N PRO A 248 -18.47 -16.45 6.63
CA PRO A 248 -18.82 -17.35 5.54
C PRO A 248 -18.65 -16.72 4.15
N ALA A 249 -18.29 -17.52 3.15
CA ALA A 249 -17.98 -17.06 1.78
C ALA A 249 -19.09 -16.16 1.20
N HIS A 250 -20.36 -16.58 1.30
CA HIS A 250 -21.50 -15.81 0.80
C HIS A 250 -21.63 -14.40 1.44
N ARG A 251 -21.20 -14.24 2.69
CA ARG A 251 -21.17 -12.91 3.35
C ARG A 251 -19.98 -12.06 2.95
N VAL A 252 -18.85 -12.67 2.60
CA VAL A 252 -17.69 -11.95 2.06
C VAL A 252 -18.05 -11.29 0.74
N VAL A 253 -18.76 -12.02 -0.13
CA VAL A 253 -19.25 -11.49 -1.42
C VAL A 253 -20.36 -10.45 -1.25
N ALA A 254 -21.19 -10.57 -0.18
CA ALA A 254 -22.36 -9.71 -0.01
C ALA A 254 -22.05 -8.33 0.59
N SER A 255 -20.94 -8.15 1.32
CA SER A 255 -20.69 -6.91 2.05
C SER A 255 -19.22 -6.67 2.39
N ARG A 256 -18.81 -5.39 2.37
CA ARG A 256 -17.47 -4.97 2.79
C ARG A 256 -17.19 -5.30 4.25
N ILE A 257 -16.11 -6.04 4.51
CA ILE A 257 -15.69 -6.41 5.86
C ILE A 257 -14.89 -5.29 6.51
N ARG A 258 -15.29 -4.86 7.71
CA ARG A 258 -14.63 -3.77 8.45
C ARG A 258 -14.30 -4.17 9.88
N ILE A 259 -13.14 -3.73 10.38
CA ILE A 259 -12.80 -3.77 11.81
C ILE A 259 -13.38 -2.55 12.48
N ARG A 260 -14.16 -2.73 13.56
CA ARG A 260 -14.73 -1.61 14.34
C ARG A 260 -13.62 -0.84 15.03
N ASN A 261 -13.73 0.50 15.08
CA ASN A 261 -12.69 1.38 15.64
C ASN A 261 -12.31 1.05 17.10
N ARG A 262 -13.22 0.49 17.90
CA ARG A 262 -12.93 0.04 19.28
C ARG A 262 -11.89 -1.08 19.35
N HIS A 263 -11.80 -1.95 18.35
CA HIS A 263 -10.78 -3.01 18.28
C HIS A 263 -9.42 -2.47 17.80
N LYS A 264 -9.39 -1.44 16.95
CA LYS A 264 -8.15 -0.79 16.52
C LYS A 264 -7.31 -0.24 17.69
N LEU A 265 -7.95 0.21 18.76
CA LEU A 265 -7.28 0.74 19.97
C LEU A 265 -6.92 -0.36 20.99
N ARG A 266 -7.63 -1.47 21.02
CA ARG A 266 -7.37 -2.59 21.94
C ARG A 266 -6.13 -3.38 21.52
N ASP A 267 -5.96 -3.62 20.21
CA ASP A 267 -4.78 -4.27 19.66
C ASP A 267 -3.50 -3.45 19.88
N ARG A 268 -3.61 -2.10 19.96
CA ARG A 268 -2.49 -1.22 20.32
C ARG A 268 -1.95 -1.46 21.73
N LYS A 269 -2.80 -1.85 22.70
CA LYS A 269 -2.37 -2.17 24.07
C LYS A 269 -1.72 -3.55 24.16
N SER A 270 -2.25 -4.56 23.47
CA SER A 270 -1.65 -5.91 23.42
C SER A 270 -0.34 -5.91 22.64
N THR A 271 -0.21 -5.10 21.58
CA THR A 271 1.00 -4.95 20.78
C THR A 271 2.15 -4.33 21.59
N ARG A 272 1.86 -3.40 22.52
CA ARG A 272 2.90 -2.86 23.42
C ARG A 272 3.43 -3.90 24.42
N LEU A 273 2.61 -4.79 24.90
CA LEU A 273 3.00 -5.86 25.83
C LEU A 273 3.86 -6.94 25.15
N ASN A 274 3.59 -7.26 23.88
CA ASN A 274 4.37 -8.25 23.12
C ASN A 274 5.66 -7.69 22.52
N SER A 275 5.80 -6.37 22.35
CA SER A 275 7.02 -5.75 21.81
C SER A 275 8.18 -5.67 22.81
N SER A 276 7.96 -5.97 24.09
CA SER A 276 9.01 -6.12 25.10
C SER A 276 9.75 -7.47 25.01
N HIS A 277 9.28 -8.41 24.19
CA HIS A 277 9.83 -9.74 23.98
C HIS A 277 10.25 -10.05 22.53
N VAL A 278 10.34 -9.02 21.67
CA VAL A 278 10.77 -9.18 20.25
C VAL A 278 12.00 -8.32 19.96
#